data_a3ad325c622d8d0a3bc3b88eb2f3af87
#
_entry.id   a3ad325c622d8d0a3bc3b88eb2f3af87
#
_cell.length_a   1.000
_cell.length_b   1.000
_cell.length_c   1.000
_cell.angle_alpha   90.00
_cell.angle_beta   90.00
_cell.angle_gamma   90.00
#
_symmetry.space_group_name_H-M   'P 1'
#
loop_
_entity.id
_entity.type
_entity.pdbx_description
1 polymer ?
#
loop_
_entity_poly.entity_id
_entity_poly.type
_entity_poly.pdbx_seq_one_letter_code
_entity_poly.pdbx_strand_id
1 'polypeptide(L)'
;NNETEKYTTLKRSSLIKFLKNKLFSNLIRFNKTIESVEQNQNILKIKFKDGNSEEVDYLVVSDGVFSQTKSIIEKKRFKPNYYGAVAFRTEVKAKDVSEFKTANISIFMNSKSHLVSYPINDNRDINLVCILRKNLNEKKSIEQLLSKKFFKKNKYLSSLFNGDLKSWSIYTSSKPVKSILKNVFYIGDAFYTFPPTLAQGASQSIESAKELYDLLIEDKQNIENIYFKKRLKKTTVVNNRSRLNYLVFHFSNPVLKIFRNQFFKRLIKNKSFINRYLGKIYN
;
A
#
# COMPACT_ATOMS: atom_id res chain seq x y z
N ASN A 1 -1.70 -7.90 30.85
CA ASN A 1 -0.71 -7.01 30.21
C ASN A 1 -1.31 -6.49 28.92
N ASN A 2 -1.92 -5.31 29.00
CA ASN A 2 -2.36 -4.57 27.82
C ASN A 2 -1.14 -3.86 27.22
N GLU A 3 -0.32 -4.56 26.47
CA GLU A 3 0.58 -3.91 25.52
C GLU A 3 -0.29 -3.32 24.43
N THR A 4 -0.48 -2.01 24.49
CA THR A 4 -1.09 -1.25 23.41
C THR A 4 -0.22 -1.46 22.19
N GLU A 5 -0.75 -2.14 21.15
CA GLU A 5 -0.08 -2.33 19.87
C GLU A 5 0.38 -0.97 19.35
N LYS A 6 1.68 -0.73 19.40
CA LYS A 6 2.27 0.52 18.94
C LYS A 6 2.34 0.51 17.42
N TYR A 7 1.72 1.50 16.82
CA TYR A 7 1.89 1.73 15.39
C TYR A 7 3.35 2.12 15.10
N THR A 8 4.01 1.33 14.26
CA THR A 8 5.42 1.57 13.93
C THR A 8 5.54 2.21 12.55
N THR A 9 6.29 3.31 12.47
CA THR A 9 6.63 3.99 11.23
C THR A 9 8.12 3.79 10.93
N LEU A 10 8.43 3.45 9.68
CA LEU A 10 9.82 3.25 9.26
C LEU A 10 10.01 3.57 7.76
N LYS A 11 11.26 3.80 7.36
CA LYS A 11 11.60 3.93 5.95
C LYS A 11 11.48 2.59 5.24
N ARG A 12 10.93 2.60 4.02
CA ARG A 12 10.86 1.40 3.18
C ARG A 12 12.25 0.76 2.96
N SER A 13 13.27 1.58 2.76
CA SER A 13 14.65 1.11 2.60
C SER A 13 15.17 0.37 3.84
N SER A 14 14.82 0.84 5.04
CA SER A 14 15.19 0.19 6.30
C SER A 14 14.51 -1.17 6.46
N LEU A 15 13.22 -1.26 6.11
CA LEU A 15 12.50 -2.54 6.10
C LEU A 15 13.13 -3.53 5.11
N ILE A 16 13.40 -3.09 3.87
CA ILE A 16 14.03 -3.94 2.86
C ILE A 16 15.40 -4.42 3.32
N LYS A 17 16.23 -3.52 3.87
CA LYS A 17 17.55 -3.88 4.41
C LYS A 17 17.42 -4.91 5.54
N PHE A 18 16.50 -4.70 6.47
CA PHE A 18 16.23 -5.64 7.55
C PHE A 18 15.85 -7.02 7.03
N LEU A 19 14.90 -7.11 6.10
CA LEU A 19 14.46 -8.37 5.52
C LEU A 19 15.58 -9.05 4.73
N LYS A 20 16.32 -8.28 3.91
CA LYS A 20 17.45 -8.80 3.13
C LYS A 20 18.56 -9.39 4.01
N ASN A 21 18.86 -8.75 5.13
CA ASN A 21 19.88 -9.23 6.06
C ASN A 21 19.52 -10.54 6.79
N LYS A 22 18.24 -10.96 6.69
CA LYS A 22 17.77 -12.25 7.23
C LYS A 22 17.83 -13.39 6.20
N LEU A 23 18.17 -13.08 4.96
CA LEU A 23 18.27 -14.05 3.88
C LEU A 23 19.73 -14.34 3.55
N PHE A 24 20.03 -15.58 3.21
CA PHE A 24 21.32 -15.92 2.61
C PHE A 24 21.44 -15.26 1.23
N SER A 25 22.63 -14.75 0.91
CA SER A 25 22.84 -13.98 -0.32
C SER A 25 22.56 -14.78 -1.60
N ASN A 26 22.80 -16.09 -1.58
CA ASN A 26 22.53 -17.00 -2.70
C ASN A 26 21.03 -17.24 -2.98
N LEU A 27 20.14 -16.86 -2.07
CA LEU A 27 18.68 -16.98 -2.25
C LEU A 27 18.09 -15.84 -3.10
N ILE A 28 18.85 -14.78 -3.36
CA ILE A 28 18.36 -13.62 -4.11
C ILE A 28 19.09 -13.59 -5.46
N ARG A 29 18.29 -13.71 -6.52
CA ARG A 29 18.78 -13.58 -7.91
C ARG A 29 18.19 -12.34 -8.54
N PHE A 30 19.04 -11.43 -8.96
CA PHE A 30 18.65 -10.21 -9.66
C PHE A 30 18.63 -10.41 -11.17
N ASN A 31 18.01 -9.46 -11.88
CA ASN A 31 17.93 -9.43 -13.36
C ASN A 31 17.22 -10.66 -13.95
N LYS A 32 16.35 -11.32 -13.20
CA LYS A 32 15.51 -12.40 -13.67
C LYS A 32 14.12 -11.88 -14.03
N THR A 33 13.72 -12.02 -15.28
CA THR A 33 12.39 -11.67 -15.78
C THR A 33 11.74 -12.92 -16.33
N ILE A 34 10.57 -13.25 -15.81
CA ILE A 34 9.78 -14.42 -16.28
C ILE A 34 9.29 -14.16 -17.70
N GLU A 35 9.50 -15.12 -18.58
CA GLU A 35 9.01 -15.16 -19.95
C GLU A 35 7.75 -16.01 -20.06
N SER A 36 7.76 -17.22 -19.46
CA SER A 36 6.61 -18.13 -19.42
C SER A 36 6.59 -18.93 -18.13
N VAL A 37 5.40 -19.42 -17.78
CA VAL A 37 5.18 -20.38 -16.70
C VAL A 37 4.28 -21.47 -17.25
N GLU A 38 4.78 -22.70 -17.21
CA GLU A 38 4.07 -23.88 -17.64
C GLU A 38 3.90 -24.83 -16.47
N GLN A 39 2.80 -25.58 -16.45
CA GLN A 39 2.56 -26.57 -15.43
C GLN A 39 2.56 -27.97 -16.04
N ASN A 40 3.38 -28.85 -15.48
CA ASN A 40 3.39 -30.26 -15.79
C ASN A 40 3.08 -31.03 -14.49
N GLN A 41 1.88 -31.59 -14.42
CA GLN A 41 1.33 -32.21 -13.19
C GLN A 41 1.37 -31.23 -12.00
N ASN A 42 2.23 -31.47 -11.01
CA ASN A 42 2.36 -30.60 -9.82
C ASN A 42 3.60 -29.68 -9.87
N ILE A 43 4.44 -29.80 -10.88
CA ILE A 43 5.68 -29.02 -11.04
C ILE A 43 5.41 -27.85 -11.98
N LEU A 44 5.94 -26.69 -11.62
CA LEU A 44 5.91 -25.48 -12.43
C LEU A 44 7.27 -25.28 -13.08
N LYS A 45 7.32 -25.19 -14.40
CA LYS A 45 8.51 -24.83 -15.16
C LYS A 45 8.45 -23.34 -15.49
N ILE A 46 9.41 -22.60 -14.97
CA ILE A 46 9.56 -21.16 -15.17
C ILE A 46 10.68 -20.93 -16.18
N LYS A 47 10.37 -20.28 -17.28
CA LYS A 47 11.38 -19.82 -18.26
C LYS A 47 11.61 -18.33 -18.09
N PHE A 48 12.88 -17.94 -18.07
CA PHE A 48 13.31 -16.54 -17.98
C PHE A 48 13.73 -16.00 -19.34
N LYS A 49 13.65 -14.68 -19.51
CA LYS A 49 14.06 -13.99 -20.75
C LYS A 49 15.56 -14.13 -21.08
N ASP A 50 16.39 -14.49 -20.11
CA ASP A 50 17.81 -14.79 -20.31
C ASP A 50 18.07 -16.20 -20.84
N GLY A 51 17.02 -16.96 -21.17
CA GLY A 51 17.08 -18.33 -21.69
C GLY A 51 17.15 -19.42 -20.63
N ASN A 52 17.40 -19.08 -19.36
CA ASN A 52 17.43 -20.04 -18.27
C ASN A 52 16.01 -20.53 -17.93
N SER A 53 15.91 -21.71 -17.35
CA SER A 53 14.66 -22.23 -16.80
C SER A 53 14.88 -22.90 -15.44
N GLU A 54 13.83 -22.92 -14.63
CA GLU A 54 13.82 -23.56 -13.32
C GLU A 54 12.52 -24.32 -13.13
N GLU A 55 12.59 -25.43 -12.40
CA GLU A 55 11.44 -26.22 -11.97
C GLU A 55 11.23 -26.01 -10.47
N VAL A 56 9.98 -25.74 -10.08
CA VAL A 56 9.61 -25.43 -8.69
C VAL A 56 8.26 -26.07 -8.34
N ASP A 57 8.08 -26.38 -7.06
CA ASP A 57 6.81 -26.89 -6.54
C ASP A 57 5.77 -25.78 -6.37
N TYR A 58 6.22 -24.57 -5.99
CA TYR A 58 5.36 -23.41 -5.73
C TYR A 58 5.94 -22.15 -6.35
N LEU A 59 5.06 -21.30 -6.88
CA LEU A 59 5.40 -19.96 -7.36
C LEU A 59 4.60 -18.91 -6.60
N VAL A 60 5.32 -18.03 -5.88
CA VAL A 60 4.72 -16.89 -5.17
C VAL A 60 5.03 -15.59 -5.93
N VAL A 61 4.00 -15.00 -6.51
CA VAL A 61 4.10 -13.80 -7.34
C VAL A 61 3.85 -12.55 -6.50
N SER A 62 4.85 -11.66 -6.42
CA SER A 62 4.81 -10.43 -5.63
C SER A 62 5.31 -9.19 -6.39
N ASP A 63 5.22 -9.20 -7.72
CA ASP A 63 5.74 -8.18 -8.63
C ASP A 63 4.85 -6.92 -8.76
N GLY A 64 3.88 -6.78 -7.84
CA GLY A 64 3.15 -5.53 -7.61
C GLY A 64 1.91 -5.35 -8.49
N VAL A 65 1.38 -4.11 -8.47
CA VAL A 65 0.10 -3.77 -9.13
C VAL A 65 0.14 -3.93 -10.65
N PHE A 66 1.32 -3.77 -11.27
CA PHE A 66 1.55 -3.94 -12.70
C PHE A 66 2.07 -5.34 -13.05
N SER A 67 1.80 -6.34 -12.24
CA SER A 67 2.29 -7.71 -12.38
C SER A 67 2.24 -8.22 -13.82
N GLN A 68 3.42 -8.37 -14.41
CA GLN A 68 3.58 -9.01 -15.72
C GLN A 68 3.46 -10.52 -15.58
N THR A 69 4.02 -11.08 -14.52
CA THR A 69 3.95 -12.53 -14.24
C THR A 69 2.51 -13.00 -14.13
N LYS A 70 1.64 -12.25 -13.44
CA LYS A 70 0.21 -12.56 -13.39
C LYS A 70 -0.44 -12.54 -14.78
N SER A 71 -0.08 -11.56 -15.61
CA SER A 71 -0.62 -11.47 -16.96
C SER A 71 -0.18 -12.63 -17.85
N ILE A 72 1.07 -13.11 -17.68
CA ILE A 72 1.60 -14.29 -18.38
C ILE A 72 0.84 -15.55 -17.96
N ILE A 73 0.71 -15.79 -16.65
CA ILE A 73 0.06 -16.98 -16.11
C ILE A 73 -1.41 -17.04 -16.50
N GLU A 74 -2.14 -15.94 -16.31
CA GLU A 74 -3.57 -15.88 -16.60
C GLU A 74 -3.90 -15.71 -18.09
N LYS A 75 -2.88 -15.63 -18.95
CA LYS A 75 -3.02 -15.41 -20.42
C LYS A 75 -3.93 -14.21 -20.73
N LYS A 76 -3.92 -13.22 -19.84
CA LYS A 76 -4.77 -12.05 -19.91
C LYS A 76 -4.06 -10.81 -19.40
N ARG A 77 -4.16 -9.71 -20.13
CA ARG A 77 -3.59 -8.42 -19.69
C ARG A 77 -4.40 -7.82 -18.54
N PHE A 78 -3.76 -7.64 -17.40
CA PHE A 78 -4.32 -6.90 -16.25
C PHE A 78 -3.90 -5.45 -16.33
N LYS A 79 -4.86 -4.54 -16.43
CA LYS A 79 -4.62 -3.09 -16.38
C LYS A 79 -5.12 -2.58 -15.03
N PRO A 80 -4.24 -2.05 -14.19
CA PRO A 80 -4.67 -1.35 -12.97
C PRO A 80 -5.47 -0.10 -13.34
N ASN A 81 -6.44 0.23 -12.49
CA ASN A 81 -7.25 1.43 -12.67
C ASN A 81 -6.54 2.62 -12.05
N TYR A 82 -6.36 3.70 -12.81
CA TYR A 82 -5.94 4.95 -12.25
C TYR A 82 -6.99 5.46 -11.26
N TYR A 83 -6.58 5.77 -10.03
CA TYR A 83 -7.51 6.12 -8.95
C TYR A 83 -7.96 7.58 -8.97
N GLY A 84 -7.51 8.37 -9.94
CA GLY A 84 -7.82 9.81 -10.00
C GLY A 84 -7.02 10.64 -8.99
N ALA A 85 -5.85 10.16 -8.59
CA ALA A 85 -4.99 10.83 -7.61
C ALA A 85 -3.51 10.58 -7.88
N VAL A 86 -2.69 11.55 -7.46
CA VAL A 86 -1.22 11.50 -7.49
C VAL A 86 -0.72 11.72 -6.07
N ALA A 87 0.28 10.95 -5.67
CA ALA A 87 0.96 11.11 -4.40
C ALA A 87 2.30 11.82 -4.59
N PHE A 88 2.66 12.65 -3.62
CA PHE A 88 3.92 13.35 -3.50
C PHE A 88 4.53 13.04 -2.16
N ARG A 89 5.83 12.87 -2.13
CA ARG A 89 6.55 12.63 -0.88
C ARG A 89 7.76 13.52 -0.78
N THR A 90 7.96 14.04 0.42
CA THR A 90 9.22 14.66 0.85
C THR A 90 9.57 14.21 2.26
N GLU A 91 10.85 14.26 2.60
CA GLU A 91 11.35 14.01 3.95
C GLU A 91 12.02 15.30 4.44
N VAL A 92 11.70 15.72 5.67
CA VAL A 92 12.23 16.92 6.29
C VAL A 92 12.79 16.59 7.66
N LYS A 93 13.75 17.38 8.14
CA LYS A 93 14.26 17.23 9.49
C LYS A 93 13.22 17.67 10.52
N ALA A 94 13.04 16.91 11.59
CA ALA A 94 12.07 17.22 12.64
C ALA A 94 12.31 18.60 13.28
N LYS A 95 13.58 19.01 13.40
CA LYS A 95 13.98 20.33 13.94
C LYS A 95 13.53 21.51 13.07
N ASP A 96 13.34 21.28 11.77
CA ASP A 96 12.96 22.32 10.80
C ASP A 96 11.42 22.47 10.68
N VAL A 97 10.67 21.72 11.49
CA VAL A 97 9.20 21.62 11.40
C VAL A 97 8.57 21.93 12.74
N SER A 98 8.44 23.22 13.07
CA SER A 98 7.92 23.68 14.38
C SER A 98 6.40 23.51 14.54
N GLU A 99 5.64 23.52 13.45
CA GLU A 99 4.16 23.47 13.48
C GLU A 99 3.55 22.07 13.66
N PHE A 100 4.36 21.02 13.60
CA PHE A 100 3.88 19.63 13.73
C PHE A 100 4.24 19.06 15.10
N LYS A 101 3.32 18.33 15.69
CA LYS A 101 3.67 17.41 16.78
C LYS A 101 4.47 16.25 16.18
N THR A 102 5.78 16.38 16.23
CA THR A 102 6.73 15.51 15.53
C THR A 102 6.67 14.02 15.95
N ALA A 103 6.13 13.74 17.14
CA ALA A 103 6.00 12.39 17.68
C ALA A 103 4.73 11.65 17.21
N ASN A 104 3.80 12.30 16.48
CA ASN A 104 2.51 11.76 16.15
C ASN A 104 2.29 11.68 14.64
N ILE A 105 1.39 10.76 14.22
CA ILE A 105 0.85 10.79 12.87
C ILE A 105 -0.22 11.87 12.81
N SER A 106 -0.08 12.79 11.85
CA SER A 106 -1.03 13.87 11.62
C SER A 106 -1.62 13.80 10.22
N ILE A 107 -2.92 14.07 10.10
CA ILE A 107 -3.63 14.07 8.82
C ILE A 107 -4.29 15.43 8.62
N PHE A 108 -3.91 16.12 7.55
CA PHE A 108 -4.50 17.39 7.13
C PHE A 108 -5.43 17.13 5.94
N MET A 109 -6.71 17.41 6.12
CA MET A 109 -7.75 17.07 5.16
C MET A 109 -8.29 18.29 4.44
N ASN A 110 -8.37 18.21 3.11
CA ASN A 110 -8.94 19.23 2.23
C ASN A 110 -9.79 18.55 1.14
N SER A 111 -10.73 19.29 0.51
CA SER A 111 -11.66 18.75 -0.49
C SER A 111 -10.99 18.11 -1.72
N LYS A 112 -9.76 18.50 -2.07
CA LYS A 112 -9.04 17.97 -3.24
C LYS A 112 -7.74 17.25 -2.91
N SER A 113 -7.36 17.24 -1.63
CA SER A 113 -6.08 16.68 -1.19
C SER A 113 -6.10 16.34 0.29
N HIS A 114 -5.20 15.48 0.69
CA HIS A 114 -4.86 15.31 2.09
C HIS A 114 -3.35 15.12 2.23
N LEU A 115 -2.82 15.57 3.35
CA LEU A 115 -1.43 15.41 3.72
C LEU A 115 -1.35 14.54 4.96
N VAL A 116 -0.49 13.54 4.91
CA VAL A 116 -0.14 12.71 6.06
C VAL A 116 1.29 13.02 6.45
N SER A 117 1.49 13.32 7.73
CA SER A 117 2.80 13.55 8.35
C SER A 117 3.04 12.49 9.41
N TYR A 118 4.21 11.88 9.41
CA TYR A 118 4.59 10.91 10.44
C TYR A 118 6.10 10.86 10.65
N PRO A 119 6.54 10.58 11.90
CA PRO A 119 7.95 10.47 12.21
C PRO A 119 8.58 9.23 11.63
N ILE A 120 9.85 9.32 11.29
CA ILE A 120 10.73 8.24 10.86
C ILE A 120 12.12 8.44 11.49
N ASN A 121 13.01 7.45 11.41
CA ASN A 121 14.37 7.54 11.95
C ASN A 121 14.42 7.97 13.41
N ASP A 122 13.69 7.30 14.28
CA ASP A 122 13.61 7.62 15.72
C ASP A 122 13.21 9.09 15.98
N ASN A 123 12.20 9.56 15.26
CA ASN A 123 11.66 10.93 15.31
C ASN A 123 12.64 12.05 14.87
N ARG A 124 13.77 11.72 14.28
CA ARG A 124 14.73 12.72 13.76
C ARG A 124 14.29 13.33 12.44
N ASP A 125 13.53 12.58 11.66
CA ASP A 125 12.99 13.02 10.38
C ASP A 125 11.48 12.84 10.37
N ILE A 126 10.82 13.65 9.54
CA ILE A 126 9.37 13.55 9.27
C ILE A 126 9.16 13.23 7.80
N ASN A 127 8.37 12.22 7.54
CA ASN A 127 7.91 11.92 6.20
C ASN A 127 6.57 12.61 5.95
N LEU A 128 6.49 13.35 4.88
CA LEU A 128 5.31 14.07 4.41
C LEU A 128 4.81 13.42 3.12
N VAL A 129 3.57 12.97 3.11
CA VAL A 129 2.92 12.39 1.91
C VAL A 129 1.66 13.17 1.61
N CYS A 130 1.67 13.90 0.50
CA CYS A 130 0.51 14.61 0.00
C CYS A 130 -0.16 13.80 -1.12
N ILE A 131 -1.45 13.53 -0.96
CA ILE A 131 -2.26 12.89 -2.01
C ILE A 131 -3.21 13.94 -2.57
N LEU A 132 -3.11 14.16 -3.87
CA LEU A 132 -3.85 15.17 -4.60
C LEU A 132 -4.76 14.52 -5.64
N ARG A 133 -6.03 14.90 -5.68
CA ARG A 133 -6.94 14.53 -6.77
C ARG A 133 -6.50 15.19 -8.08
N LYS A 134 -6.26 14.37 -9.08
CA LYS A 134 -5.85 14.81 -10.42
C LYS A 134 -6.51 13.93 -11.46
N ASN A 135 -7.18 14.53 -12.44
CA ASN A 135 -7.69 13.81 -13.60
C ASN A 135 -6.55 13.53 -14.59
N LEU A 136 -6.62 12.41 -15.32
CA LEU A 136 -5.61 12.05 -16.34
C LEU A 136 -5.41 13.16 -17.38
N ASN A 137 -6.49 13.83 -17.77
CA ASN A 137 -6.48 14.90 -18.78
C ASN A 137 -6.09 16.28 -18.22
N GLU A 138 -5.77 16.39 -16.93
CA GLU A 138 -5.37 17.65 -16.33
C GLU A 138 -3.90 17.96 -16.65
N LYS A 139 -3.69 18.88 -17.61
CA LYS A 139 -2.37 19.29 -18.11
C LYS A 139 -1.52 20.11 -17.13
N LYS A 140 -2.09 20.50 -15.97
CA LYS A 140 -1.37 21.30 -14.97
C LYS A 140 -0.20 20.54 -14.40
N SER A 141 0.95 21.21 -14.31
CA SER A 141 2.10 20.67 -13.62
C SER A 141 1.75 20.46 -12.13
N ILE A 142 2.51 19.60 -11.51
CA ILE A 142 2.35 19.26 -10.10
C ILE A 142 2.56 20.47 -9.20
N GLU A 143 3.57 21.28 -9.52
CA GLU A 143 3.86 22.53 -8.83
C GLU A 143 2.70 23.52 -8.95
N GLN A 144 2.07 23.63 -10.12
CA GLN A 144 0.88 24.46 -10.31
C GLN A 144 -0.33 23.95 -9.52
N LEU A 145 -0.44 22.64 -9.30
CA LEU A 145 -1.50 22.05 -8.50
C LEU A 145 -1.25 22.24 -7.00
N LEU A 146 -0.02 22.11 -6.57
CA LEU A 146 0.39 22.35 -5.19
C LEU A 146 0.28 23.82 -4.82
N SER A 147 0.78 24.74 -5.67
CA SER A 147 0.81 26.19 -5.38
C SER A 147 -0.58 26.83 -5.32
N LYS A 148 -1.52 26.38 -6.15
CA LYS A 148 -2.82 27.09 -6.28
C LYS A 148 -3.93 26.64 -5.33
N LYS A 149 -3.92 25.41 -4.82
CA LYS A 149 -5.11 24.86 -4.15
C LYS A 149 -4.91 24.39 -2.73
N PHE A 150 -3.75 23.85 -2.40
CA PHE A 150 -3.51 23.25 -1.08
C PHE A 150 -2.78 24.23 -0.15
N PHE A 151 -1.76 24.88 -0.68
CA PHE A 151 -0.83 25.69 0.11
C PHE A 151 -1.18 27.18 0.19
N LYS A 152 -2.22 27.64 -0.56
CA LYS A 152 -2.59 29.06 -0.58
C LYS A 152 -2.90 29.63 0.80
N LYS A 153 -3.33 28.77 1.74
CA LYS A 153 -3.65 29.15 3.12
C LYS A 153 -2.53 28.82 4.12
N ASN A 154 -1.50 28.08 3.70
CA ASN A 154 -0.41 27.69 4.58
C ASN A 154 0.92 27.71 3.82
N LYS A 155 1.54 28.91 3.80
CA LYS A 155 2.84 29.17 3.15
C LYS A 155 3.95 28.26 3.70
N TYR A 156 3.88 27.92 4.98
CA TYR A 156 4.83 27.04 5.63
C TYR A 156 4.79 25.63 5.07
N LEU A 157 3.60 25.03 4.91
CA LEU A 157 3.48 23.73 4.23
C LEU A 157 4.00 23.76 2.80
N SER A 158 3.83 24.88 2.09
CA SER A 158 4.37 25.06 0.74
C SER A 158 5.89 24.97 0.71
N SER A 159 6.57 25.60 1.67
CA SER A 159 8.03 25.60 1.71
C SER A 159 8.64 24.22 1.98
N LEU A 160 7.90 23.33 2.63
CA LEU A 160 8.36 21.97 2.91
C LEU A 160 8.37 21.05 1.67
N PHE A 161 7.65 21.44 0.61
CA PHE A 161 7.60 20.73 -0.66
C PHE A 161 8.45 21.40 -1.76
N ASN A 162 9.49 22.13 -1.37
CA ASN A 162 10.46 22.71 -2.30
C ASN A 162 11.52 21.66 -2.69
N GLY A 163 11.90 21.64 -3.96
CA GLY A 163 12.93 20.74 -4.51
C GLY A 163 12.37 19.61 -5.37
N ASP A 164 13.18 18.61 -5.63
CA ASP A 164 12.85 17.43 -6.46
C ASP A 164 11.79 16.55 -5.78
N LEU A 165 10.52 16.85 -6.04
CA LEU A 165 9.41 16.09 -5.51
C LEU A 165 9.25 14.78 -6.29
N LYS A 166 9.46 13.68 -5.63
CA LYS A 166 9.09 12.37 -6.17
C LYS A 166 7.56 12.25 -6.20
N SER A 167 7.02 12.02 -7.38
CA SER A 167 5.58 11.85 -7.56
C SER A 167 5.26 10.52 -8.22
N TRP A 168 4.11 9.97 -7.89
CA TRP A 168 3.60 8.77 -8.54
C TRP A 168 2.07 8.77 -8.59
N SER A 169 1.55 8.29 -9.70
CA SER A 169 0.11 8.07 -9.88
C SER A 169 -0.36 6.91 -9.01
N ILE A 170 -1.52 7.06 -8.40
CA ILE A 170 -2.12 6.01 -7.59
C ILE A 170 -2.96 5.12 -8.50
N TYR A 171 -2.68 3.81 -8.41
CA TYR A 171 -3.42 2.78 -9.12
C TYR A 171 -4.04 1.80 -8.14
N THR A 172 -5.16 1.21 -8.53
CA THR A 172 -5.87 0.19 -7.76
C THR A 172 -6.23 -0.99 -8.65
N SER A 173 -6.39 -2.17 -8.07
CA SER A 173 -6.85 -3.35 -8.79
C SER A 173 -8.36 -3.31 -9.00
N SER A 174 -8.83 -3.93 -10.10
CA SER A 174 -10.26 -4.10 -10.38
C SER A 174 -10.85 -5.19 -9.49
N LYS A 175 -10.33 -6.41 -9.62
CA LYS A 175 -10.75 -7.61 -8.88
C LYS A 175 -9.53 -8.48 -8.58
N PRO A 176 -9.51 -9.15 -7.42
CA PRO A 176 -8.54 -10.21 -7.17
C PRO A 176 -8.89 -11.42 -8.05
N VAL A 177 -7.87 -12.16 -8.44
CA VAL A 177 -8.02 -13.42 -9.18
C VAL A 177 -7.28 -14.54 -8.47
N LYS A 178 -7.81 -15.74 -8.54
CA LYS A 178 -7.11 -16.96 -8.18
C LYS A 178 -6.37 -17.44 -9.43
N SER A 179 -5.17 -17.95 -9.28
CA SER A 179 -4.43 -18.50 -10.43
C SER A 179 -5.16 -19.65 -11.11
N ILE A 180 -5.05 -19.68 -12.44
CA ILE A 180 -5.50 -20.84 -13.26
C ILE A 180 -4.57 -22.04 -13.12
N LEU A 181 -3.30 -21.81 -12.74
CA LEU A 181 -2.33 -22.86 -12.46
C LEU A 181 -2.41 -23.23 -10.97
N LYS A 182 -2.23 -24.52 -10.68
CA LYS A 182 -2.05 -25.01 -9.30
C LYS A 182 -0.72 -24.53 -8.74
N ASN A 183 -0.62 -24.45 -7.42
CA ASN A 183 0.60 -24.08 -6.72
C ASN A 183 1.13 -22.69 -7.06
N VAL A 184 0.31 -21.82 -7.63
CA VAL A 184 0.66 -20.41 -7.90
C VAL A 184 -0.17 -19.48 -7.04
N PHE A 185 0.52 -18.58 -6.31
CA PHE A 185 -0.10 -17.66 -5.37
C PHE A 185 0.28 -16.22 -5.66
N TYR A 186 -0.70 -15.34 -5.72
CA TYR A 186 -0.48 -13.89 -5.78
C TYR A 186 -0.50 -13.32 -4.37
N ILE A 187 0.51 -12.50 -4.00
CA ILE A 187 0.58 -11.85 -2.70
C ILE A 187 0.72 -10.32 -2.84
N GLY A 188 0.43 -9.60 -1.77
CA GLY A 188 0.56 -8.14 -1.74
C GLY A 188 -0.21 -7.45 -2.86
N ASP A 189 0.41 -6.47 -3.49
CA ASP A 189 -0.20 -5.68 -4.57
C ASP A 189 -0.42 -6.48 -5.87
N ALA A 190 0.28 -7.59 -6.07
CA ALA A 190 0.01 -8.52 -7.17
C ALA A 190 -1.33 -9.24 -6.98
N PHE A 191 -1.73 -9.51 -5.72
CA PHE A 191 -3.06 -10.02 -5.42
C PHE A 191 -4.11 -8.92 -5.54
N TYR A 192 -3.97 -7.83 -4.77
CA TYR A 192 -4.93 -6.75 -4.75
C TYR A 192 -4.36 -5.45 -4.21
N THR A 193 -4.52 -4.37 -4.96
CA THR A 193 -4.09 -3.01 -4.59
C THR A 193 -5.30 -2.13 -4.31
N PHE A 194 -5.29 -1.43 -3.19
CA PHE A 194 -6.34 -0.53 -2.73
C PHE A 194 -5.81 0.89 -2.47
N PRO A 195 -6.69 1.91 -2.30
CA PRO A 195 -6.24 3.28 -2.03
C PRO A 195 -5.43 3.36 -0.73
N PRO A 196 -4.37 4.20 -0.68
CA PRO A 196 -3.40 4.21 0.42
C PRO A 196 -3.88 4.92 1.70
N THR A 197 -5.15 5.25 1.82
CA THR A 197 -5.71 6.06 2.92
C THR A 197 -5.74 5.39 4.30
N LEU A 198 -5.46 4.10 4.36
CA LEU A 198 -5.27 3.35 5.61
C LEU A 198 -3.81 2.99 5.89
N ALA A 199 -2.88 3.36 4.99
CA ALA A 199 -1.47 2.97 5.07
C ALA A 199 -1.23 1.45 5.22
N GLN A 200 -2.12 0.61 4.66
CA GLN A 200 -2.13 -0.85 4.85
C GLN A 200 -1.35 -1.64 3.78
N GLY A 201 -0.81 -1.01 2.73
CA GLY A 201 -0.18 -1.73 1.62
C GLY A 201 0.94 -2.69 2.09
N ALA A 202 1.91 -2.19 2.84
CA ALA A 202 3.03 -3.01 3.34
C ALA A 202 2.55 -4.07 4.35
N SER A 203 1.69 -3.70 5.29
CA SER A 203 1.14 -4.63 6.30
C SER A 203 0.38 -5.77 5.65
N GLN A 204 -0.48 -5.48 4.66
CA GLN A 204 -1.23 -6.49 3.94
C GLN A 204 -0.35 -7.39 3.06
N SER A 205 0.78 -6.87 2.55
CA SER A 205 1.76 -7.68 1.84
C SER A 205 2.47 -8.66 2.77
N ILE A 206 2.92 -8.21 3.94
CA ILE A 206 3.56 -9.05 4.96
C ILE A 206 2.57 -10.09 5.50
N GLU A 207 1.36 -9.67 5.84
CA GLU A 207 0.29 -10.55 6.32
C GLU A 207 -0.06 -11.62 5.28
N SER A 208 -0.14 -11.27 4.00
CA SER A 208 -0.42 -12.25 2.95
C SER A 208 0.68 -13.29 2.79
N ALA A 209 1.94 -12.89 2.94
CA ALA A 209 3.07 -13.82 2.91
C ALA A 209 3.04 -14.77 4.12
N LYS A 210 2.79 -14.22 5.33
CA LYS A 210 2.68 -15.04 6.56
C LYS A 210 1.52 -16.04 6.48
N GLU A 211 0.36 -15.59 6.02
CA GLU A 211 -0.84 -16.45 5.90
C GLU A 211 -0.62 -17.60 4.89
N LEU A 212 0.06 -17.30 3.78
CA LEU A 212 0.43 -18.33 2.81
C LEU A 212 1.43 -19.32 3.41
N TYR A 213 2.47 -18.81 4.09
CA TYR A 213 3.47 -19.63 4.74
C TYR A 213 2.85 -20.61 5.76
N ASP A 214 1.94 -20.13 6.60
CA ASP A 214 1.26 -20.99 7.59
C ASP A 214 0.46 -22.10 6.93
N LEU A 215 -0.25 -21.80 5.84
CA LEU A 215 -1.03 -22.80 5.10
C LEU A 215 -0.14 -23.84 4.42
N LEU A 216 1.04 -23.43 3.92
CA LEU A 216 1.99 -24.36 3.29
C LEU A 216 2.62 -25.30 4.31
N ILE A 217 2.95 -24.82 5.54
CA ILE A 217 3.51 -25.67 6.61
C ILE A 217 2.46 -26.65 7.15
N GLU A 218 1.21 -26.22 7.26
CA GLU A 218 0.13 -27.08 7.74
C GLU A 218 -0.26 -28.19 6.74
N ASP A 219 0.34 -28.21 5.56
CA ASP A 219 0.13 -29.16 4.46
C ASP A 219 -1.34 -29.44 4.20
N LYS A 220 -2.14 -28.39 4.22
CA LYS A 220 -3.59 -28.49 4.00
C LYS A 220 -3.90 -28.79 2.54
N GLN A 221 -4.86 -29.68 2.34
CA GLN A 221 -5.43 -29.85 1.00
C GLN A 221 -6.13 -28.56 0.55
N ASN A 222 -6.05 -28.27 -0.77
CA ASN A 222 -6.77 -27.16 -1.40
C ASN A 222 -6.35 -25.76 -0.90
N ILE A 223 -5.06 -25.59 -0.66
CA ILE A 223 -4.44 -24.36 -0.12
C ILE A 223 -4.84 -23.13 -0.95
N GLU A 224 -4.86 -23.27 -2.28
CA GLU A 224 -5.17 -22.16 -3.19
C GLU A 224 -6.56 -21.57 -2.92
N ASN A 225 -7.56 -22.41 -2.69
CA ASN A 225 -8.92 -21.93 -2.41
C ASN A 225 -9.03 -21.35 -1.01
N ILE A 226 -8.38 -21.97 -0.03
CA ILE A 226 -8.37 -21.49 1.36
C ILE A 226 -7.71 -20.11 1.41
N TYR A 227 -6.50 -20.00 0.86
CA TYR A 227 -5.75 -18.74 0.79
C TYR A 227 -6.55 -17.65 0.06
N PHE A 228 -7.05 -17.96 -1.15
CA PHE A 228 -7.81 -17.00 -1.95
C PHE A 228 -9.03 -16.47 -1.19
N LYS A 229 -9.85 -17.34 -0.59
CA LYS A 229 -11.03 -16.94 0.18
C LYS A 229 -10.68 -16.07 1.39
N LYS A 230 -9.64 -16.42 2.15
CA LYS A 230 -9.16 -15.63 3.28
C LYS A 230 -8.71 -14.25 2.83
N ARG A 231 -7.83 -14.18 1.80
CA ARG A 231 -7.32 -12.90 1.27
C ARG A 231 -8.41 -12.04 0.64
N LEU A 232 -9.35 -12.65 -0.09
CA LEU A 232 -10.49 -11.95 -0.66
C LEU A 232 -11.32 -11.25 0.44
N LYS A 233 -11.66 -11.97 1.51
CA LYS A 233 -12.41 -11.41 2.65
C LYS A 233 -11.65 -10.24 3.28
N LYS A 234 -10.36 -10.41 3.56
CA LYS A 234 -9.51 -9.40 4.20
C LYS A 234 -9.34 -8.16 3.33
N THR A 235 -8.92 -8.34 2.09
CA THR A 235 -8.70 -7.22 1.16
C THR A 235 -9.98 -6.47 0.82
N THR A 236 -11.14 -7.13 0.80
CA THR A 236 -12.44 -6.46 0.64
C THR A 236 -12.71 -5.51 1.80
N VAL A 237 -12.48 -5.92 3.04
CA VAL A 237 -12.66 -5.05 4.23
C VAL A 237 -11.70 -3.86 4.16
N VAL A 238 -10.43 -4.09 3.88
CA VAL A 238 -9.41 -3.03 3.77
C VAL A 238 -9.76 -2.05 2.65
N ASN A 239 -10.13 -2.55 1.47
CA ASN A 239 -10.51 -1.72 0.33
C ASN A 239 -11.73 -0.83 0.63
N ASN A 240 -12.80 -1.41 1.20
CA ASN A 240 -14.01 -0.65 1.51
C ASN A 240 -13.73 0.47 2.52
N ARG A 241 -12.92 0.21 3.54
CA ARG A 241 -12.51 1.23 4.51
C ARG A 241 -11.58 2.27 3.91
N SER A 242 -10.64 1.86 3.06
CA SER A 242 -9.76 2.77 2.35
C SER A 242 -10.54 3.74 1.46
N ARG A 243 -11.54 3.24 0.73
CA ARG A 243 -12.44 4.06 -0.10
C ARG A 243 -13.29 5.00 0.73
N LEU A 244 -13.86 4.52 1.84
CA LEU A 244 -14.62 5.35 2.77
C LEU A 244 -13.76 6.48 3.34
N ASN A 245 -12.57 6.17 3.82
CA ASN A 245 -11.64 7.18 4.32
C ASN A 245 -11.29 8.21 3.25
N TYR A 246 -11.03 7.77 2.02
CA TYR A 246 -10.74 8.67 0.91
C TYR A 246 -11.89 9.65 0.66
N LEU A 247 -13.13 9.15 0.69
CA LEU A 247 -14.34 9.98 0.53
C LEU A 247 -14.46 10.98 1.68
N VAL A 248 -14.36 10.51 2.91
CA VAL A 248 -14.52 11.33 4.13
C VAL A 248 -13.42 12.40 4.25
N PHE A 249 -12.17 12.07 3.92
CA PHE A 249 -11.07 13.03 3.95
C PHE A 249 -11.29 14.20 3.00
N HIS A 250 -12.02 13.96 1.89
CA HIS A 250 -12.21 14.93 0.82
C HIS A 250 -13.61 15.58 0.78
N PHE A 251 -14.38 15.57 1.85
CA PHE A 251 -15.65 16.30 1.90
C PHE A 251 -15.43 17.77 1.51
N SER A 252 -16.25 18.27 0.56
CA SER A 252 -16.23 19.66 0.12
C SER A 252 -17.28 20.52 0.81
N ASN A 253 -18.44 19.94 1.13
CA ASN A 253 -19.55 20.63 1.81
C ASN A 253 -19.14 21.10 3.20
N PRO A 254 -19.34 22.38 3.56
CA PRO A 254 -18.97 22.94 4.87
C PRO A 254 -19.61 22.21 6.04
N VAL A 255 -20.88 21.87 5.93
CA VAL A 255 -21.65 21.18 6.98
C VAL A 255 -21.07 19.78 7.22
N LEU A 256 -20.83 19.02 6.15
CA LEU A 256 -20.21 17.70 6.24
C LEU A 256 -18.78 17.76 6.83
N LYS A 257 -18.04 18.84 6.59
CA LYS A 257 -16.71 19.05 7.22
C LYS A 257 -16.83 19.23 8.72
N ILE A 258 -17.82 20.00 9.20
CA ILE A 258 -18.03 20.22 10.63
C ILE A 258 -18.40 18.89 11.30
N PHE A 259 -19.38 18.16 10.74
CA PHE A 259 -19.76 16.83 11.25
C PHE A 259 -18.58 15.85 11.25
N ARG A 260 -17.83 15.77 10.17
CA ARG A 260 -16.62 14.94 10.09
C ARG A 260 -15.63 15.26 11.21
N ASN A 261 -15.33 16.55 11.40
CA ASN A 261 -14.34 16.98 12.38
C ASN A 261 -14.78 16.67 13.80
N GLN A 262 -16.05 16.92 14.14
CA GLN A 262 -16.62 16.57 15.45
C GLN A 262 -16.67 15.06 15.67
N PHE A 263 -17.06 14.31 14.64
CA PHE A 263 -17.13 12.85 14.67
C PHE A 263 -15.73 12.26 14.91
N PHE A 264 -14.69 12.67 14.17
CA PHE A 264 -13.34 12.20 14.42
C PHE A 264 -12.81 12.56 15.79
N LYS A 265 -13.07 13.77 16.30
CA LYS A 265 -12.68 14.17 17.67
C LYS A 265 -13.24 13.23 18.74
N ARG A 266 -14.47 12.73 18.53
CA ARG A 266 -15.12 11.76 19.45
C ARG A 266 -14.62 10.34 19.23
N LEU A 267 -14.49 9.91 17.97
CA LEU A 267 -14.11 8.54 17.63
C LEU A 267 -12.67 8.19 18.02
N ILE A 268 -11.74 9.13 17.86
CA ILE A 268 -10.33 8.93 18.24
C ILE A 268 -10.19 8.66 19.75
N LYS A 269 -11.13 9.16 20.56
CA LYS A 269 -11.15 8.92 22.02
C LYS A 269 -11.85 7.61 22.39
N ASN A 270 -12.60 7.01 21.48
CA ASN A 270 -13.37 5.80 21.74
C ASN A 270 -12.57 4.53 21.39
N LYS A 271 -11.92 3.93 22.40
CA LYS A 271 -11.10 2.72 22.25
C LYS A 271 -11.89 1.56 21.63
N SER A 272 -13.17 1.37 22.00
CA SER A 272 -14.01 0.30 21.46
C SER A 272 -14.26 0.48 19.96
N PHE A 273 -14.51 1.70 19.51
CA PHE A 273 -14.65 2.00 18.08
C PHE A 273 -13.32 1.75 17.33
N ILE A 274 -12.20 2.23 17.86
CA ILE A 274 -10.88 2.03 17.25
C ILE A 274 -10.60 0.53 17.12
N ASN A 275 -10.78 -0.24 18.18
CA ASN A 275 -10.57 -1.68 18.16
C ASN A 275 -11.51 -2.40 17.16
N ARG A 276 -12.76 -1.99 17.05
CA ARG A 276 -13.70 -2.56 16.07
C ARG A 276 -13.37 -2.14 14.64
N TYR A 277 -12.95 -0.90 14.45
CA TYR A 277 -12.66 -0.36 13.12
C TYR A 277 -11.29 -0.82 12.61
N LEU A 278 -10.26 -0.76 13.41
CA LEU A 278 -8.91 -1.22 13.06
C LEU A 278 -8.72 -2.71 13.35
N GLY A 279 -9.24 -3.25 14.44
CA GLY A 279 -9.08 -4.65 14.84
C GLY A 279 -9.53 -5.64 13.76
N LYS A 280 -10.63 -5.37 13.05
CA LYS A 280 -11.02 -6.20 11.89
C LYS A 280 -10.05 -6.14 10.70
N ILE A 281 -9.08 -5.23 10.73
CA ILE A 281 -8.00 -5.17 9.74
C ILE A 281 -6.81 -6.00 10.20
N TYR A 282 -6.57 -6.07 11.50
CA TYR A 282 -5.42 -6.78 12.09
C TYR A 282 -5.74 -8.21 12.55
N ASN A 283 -7.02 -8.50 12.84
CA ASN A 283 -7.57 -9.82 13.15
C ASN A 283 -8.39 -10.30 11.93
#